data_7ae2a6dede9130a58481eca68abaae80
#
_entry.id   7ae2a6dede9130a58481eca68abaae80
#
_cell.length_a   1.000
_cell.length_b   1.000
_cell.length_c   1.000
_cell.angle_alpha   90.00
_cell.angle_beta   90.00
_cell.angle_gamma   90.00
#
_symmetry.space_group_name_H-M   'P 1'
#
loop_
_entity.id
_entity.type
_entity.pdbx_description
1 polymer ?
#
loop_
_entity_poly.entity_id
_entity_poly.type
_entity_poly.pdbx_seq_one_letter_code
_entity_poly.pdbx_strand_id
1 'polypeptide(L)'
;PELVDEVRRKGIDRWLKEQFTGQLPESESYRKYTSGLKTLKMSREEIAAEYHVRPKGKPTPEEQKQLQRHSRIPMIEMMSWIFLRAVYGSNHLREVSSDFFRNHFSVSVDKGPVKVLVVDWEREIIHGQALGNFGDMLEATAKHPAMLHYLDNELSRKPATAAELKKLAMRVRRRTGSKERAEEQVDIASQRGVNENYARELLELHT
;
A
#
# COMPACT_ATOMS: atom_id res chain seq x y z
N PRO A 1 24.13 23.66 -1.89
CA PRO A 1 24.93 24.57 -2.73
C PRO A 1 25.00 24.08 -4.17
N GLU A 2 25.46 22.85 -4.42
CA GLU A 2 25.71 22.29 -5.77
C GLU A 2 24.48 22.31 -6.69
N LEU A 3 23.31 21.91 -6.20
CA LEU A 3 22.06 21.93 -6.98
C LEU A 3 21.67 23.35 -7.39
N VAL A 4 21.79 24.32 -6.47
CA VAL A 4 21.47 25.72 -6.77
C VAL A 4 22.40 26.28 -7.85
N ASP A 5 23.69 25.95 -7.79
CA ASP A 5 24.68 26.37 -8.80
C ASP A 5 24.44 25.67 -10.14
N GLU A 6 23.99 24.43 -10.13
CA GLU A 6 23.58 23.71 -11.34
C GLU A 6 22.38 24.40 -12.01
N VAL A 7 21.31 24.71 -11.23
CA VAL A 7 20.11 25.38 -11.74
C VAL A 7 20.46 26.78 -12.29
N ARG A 8 21.30 27.54 -11.59
CA ARG A 8 21.76 28.85 -12.06
C ARG A 8 22.51 28.76 -13.40
N ARG A 9 23.36 27.77 -13.55
CA ARG A 9 24.14 27.56 -14.77
C ARG A 9 23.32 27.09 -15.96
N LYS A 10 22.37 26.15 -15.74
CA LYS A 10 21.52 25.58 -16.79
C LYS A 10 20.34 26.47 -17.18
N GLY A 11 19.87 27.30 -16.26
CA GLY A 11 18.59 27.98 -16.32
C GLY A 11 17.41 27.10 -15.86
N ILE A 12 16.42 27.71 -15.23
CA ILE A 12 15.32 26.99 -14.58
C ILE A 12 14.45 26.22 -15.57
N ASP A 13 14.18 26.77 -16.76
CA ASP A 13 13.33 26.12 -17.76
C ASP A 13 13.94 24.80 -18.27
N ARG A 14 15.25 24.81 -18.50
CA ARG A 14 15.97 23.61 -18.93
C ARG A 14 16.01 22.57 -17.82
N TRP A 15 16.31 23.00 -16.59
CA TRP A 15 16.35 22.13 -15.44
C TRP A 15 14.98 21.48 -15.21
N LEU A 16 13.87 22.24 -15.24
CA LEU A 16 12.53 21.71 -15.11
C LEU A 16 12.18 20.70 -16.20
N LYS A 17 12.52 20.97 -17.47
CA LYS A 17 12.31 20.02 -18.56
C LYS A 17 13.01 18.69 -18.31
N GLU A 18 14.25 18.72 -17.82
CA GLU A 18 15.00 17.53 -17.45
C GLU A 18 14.31 16.79 -16.29
N GLN A 19 13.84 17.50 -15.26
CA GLN A 19 13.14 16.92 -14.12
C GLN A 19 11.81 16.27 -14.49
N PHE A 20 11.06 16.86 -15.43
CA PHE A 20 9.79 16.28 -15.90
C PHE A 20 9.95 14.93 -16.60
N THR A 21 11.12 14.59 -17.11
CA THR A 21 11.38 13.24 -17.64
C THR A 21 11.30 12.19 -16.53
N GLY A 22 11.64 12.56 -15.29
CA GLY A 22 11.75 11.66 -14.14
C GLY A 22 12.73 10.50 -14.32
N GLN A 23 13.67 10.62 -15.28
CA GLN A 23 14.59 9.57 -15.71
C GLN A 23 16.05 10.04 -15.70
N LEU A 24 16.37 11.01 -14.86
CA LEU A 24 17.74 11.44 -14.69
C LEU A 24 18.57 10.31 -14.06
N PRO A 25 19.81 10.11 -14.52
CA PRO A 25 20.69 9.08 -13.96
C PRO A 25 20.97 9.39 -12.49
N GLU A 26 20.80 8.36 -11.66
CA GLU A 26 21.03 8.49 -10.23
C GLU A 26 22.52 8.66 -9.89
N SER A 27 22.80 9.38 -8.81
CA SER A 27 24.15 9.64 -8.33
C SER A 27 24.85 8.34 -7.89
N GLU A 28 26.17 8.35 -7.86
CA GLU A 28 26.97 7.22 -7.35
C GLU A 28 26.67 6.96 -5.87
N SER A 29 26.55 8.02 -5.08
CA SER A 29 26.19 7.95 -3.66
C SER A 29 24.84 7.30 -3.46
N TYR A 30 23.83 7.68 -4.25
CA TYR A 30 22.52 7.04 -4.21
C TYR A 30 22.62 5.54 -4.47
N ARG A 31 23.26 5.14 -5.57
CA ARG A 31 23.43 3.72 -5.91
C ARG A 31 24.17 2.94 -4.82
N LYS A 32 25.22 3.52 -4.26
CA LYS A 32 26.00 2.91 -3.18
C LYS A 32 25.14 2.66 -1.94
N TYR A 33 24.39 3.65 -1.47
CA TYR A 33 23.61 3.53 -0.23
C TYR A 33 22.34 2.67 -0.39
N THR A 34 21.76 2.63 -1.58
CA THR A 34 20.56 1.81 -1.85
C THR A 34 20.87 0.36 -2.20
N SER A 35 22.12 0.02 -2.53
CA SER A 35 22.51 -1.33 -2.98
C SER A 35 22.18 -2.45 -1.98
N GLY A 36 22.19 -2.13 -0.68
CA GLY A 36 21.91 -3.06 0.42
C GLY A 36 20.44 -3.26 0.75
N LEU A 37 19.52 -2.46 0.17
CA LEU A 37 18.08 -2.53 0.43
C LEU A 37 17.47 -3.70 -0.36
N LYS A 38 17.33 -4.86 0.28
CA LYS A 38 16.95 -6.12 -0.38
C LYS A 38 15.50 -6.14 -0.83
N THR A 39 14.59 -5.67 0.03
CA THR A 39 13.15 -5.75 -0.21
C THR A 39 12.69 -4.91 -1.40
N LEU A 40 13.46 -3.90 -1.79
CA LEU A 40 13.17 -3.09 -2.98
C LEU A 40 13.32 -3.86 -4.31
N LYS A 41 14.01 -5.00 -4.29
CA LYS A 41 14.24 -5.87 -5.45
C LYS A 41 13.33 -7.10 -5.45
N MET A 42 12.57 -7.28 -4.38
CA MET A 42 11.68 -8.41 -4.20
C MET A 42 10.28 -8.11 -4.75
N SER A 43 9.62 -9.14 -5.23
CA SER A 43 8.19 -9.07 -5.54
C SER A 43 7.37 -9.01 -4.25
N ARG A 44 6.10 -8.63 -4.37
CA ARG A 44 5.15 -8.61 -3.25
C ARG A 44 5.03 -9.98 -2.59
N GLU A 45 4.97 -11.02 -3.40
CA GLU A 45 4.85 -12.42 -2.98
C GLU A 45 6.07 -12.86 -2.20
N GLU A 46 7.27 -12.50 -2.64
CA GLU A 46 8.53 -12.79 -1.95
C GLU A 46 8.61 -12.06 -0.60
N ILE A 47 8.24 -10.77 -0.57
CA ILE A 47 8.20 -10.00 0.68
C ILE A 47 7.18 -10.61 1.64
N ALA A 48 5.99 -10.97 1.16
CA ALA A 48 4.96 -11.59 2.00
C ALA A 48 5.40 -12.96 2.53
N ALA A 49 6.03 -13.78 1.70
CA ALA A 49 6.51 -15.11 2.10
C ALA A 49 7.63 -15.04 3.14
N GLU A 50 8.55 -14.08 3.01
CA GLU A 50 9.70 -13.95 3.90
C GLU A 50 9.35 -13.19 5.19
N TYR A 51 8.62 -12.07 5.09
CA TYR A 51 8.42 -11.13 6.20
C TYR A 51 7.05 -11.18 6.88
N HIS A 52 6.04 -11.82 6.26
CA HIS A 52 4.72 -12.03 6.85
C HIS A 52 4.53 -13.46 7.34
N VAL A 53 5.48 -13.96 8.13
CA VAL A 53 5.45 -15.33 8.64
C VAL A 53 4.41 -15.47 9.76
N ARG A 54 3.49 -16.43 9.60
CA ARG A 54 2.55 -16.83 10.66
C ARG A 54 3.13 -18.00 11.43
N PRO A 55 3.32 -17.90 12.75
CA PRO A 55 3.83 -19.01 13.55
C PRO A 55 2.84 -20.19 13.55
N LYS A 56 3.34 -21.41 13.54
CA LYS A 56 2.52 -22.64 13.58
C LYS A 56 1.92 -22.97 14.96
N GLY A 57 1.96 -22.05 15.90
CA GLY A 57 1.44 -22.19 17.26
C GLY A 57 1.46 -20.86 17.98
N LYS A 58 1.28 -20.89 19.30
CA LYS A 58 1.40 -19.70 20.13
C LYS A 58 2.89 -19.41 20.38
N PRO A 59 3.46 -18.34 19.82
CA PRO A 59 4.88 -18.04 20.00
C PRO A 59 5.19 -17.62 21.44
N THR A 60 6.39 -17.89 21.89
CA THR A 60 6.92 -17.32 23.13
C THR A 60 7.07 -15.80 22.99
N PRO A 61 7.18 -15.05 24.10
CA PRO A 61 7.38 -13.60 24.06
C PRO A 61 8.61 -13.18 23.23
N GLU A 62 9.71 -13.95 23.33
CA GLU A 62 10.95 -13.72 22.58
C GLU A 62 10.75 -13.96 21.08
N GLU A 63 10.13 -15.06 20.71
CA GLU A 63 9.80 -15.37 19.31
C GLU A 63 8.85 -14.31 18.71
N GLN A 64 7.85 -13.88 19.48
CA GLN A 64 6.94 -12.83 19.05
C GLN A 64 7.68 -11.52 18.78
N LYS A 65 8.64 -11.14 19.63
CA LYS A 65 9.46 -9.94 19.46
C LYS A 65 10.36 -10.05 18.22
N GLN A 66 10.93 -11.24 17.97
CA GLN A 66 11.74 -11.49 16.77
C GLN A 66 10.89 -11.41 15.50
N LEU A 67 9.71 -12.03 15.49
CA LEU A 67 8.77 -11.96 14.36
C LEU A 67 8.34 -10.51 14.07
N GLN A 68 8.06 -9.73 15.12
CA GLN A 68 7.72 -8.31 14.95
C GLN A 68 8.88 -7.50 14.37
N ARG A 69 10.11 -7.72 14.83
CA ARG A 69 11.30 -7.05 14.28
C ARG A 69 11.50 -7.43 12.81
N HIS A 70 11.41 -8.72 12.51
CA HIS A 70 11.59 -9.24 11.15
C HIS A 70 10.54 -8.65 10.20
N SER A 71 9.28 -8.65 10.59
CA SER A 71 8.19 -8.09 9.77
C SER A 71 8.24 -6.58 9.54
N ARG A 72 9.10 -5.85 10.25
CA ARG A 72 9.33 -4.40 10.05
C ARG A 72 10.42 -4.08 9.04
N ILE A 73 11.24 -5.06 8.66
CA ILE A 73 12.38 -4.83 7.75
C ILE A 73 11.92 -4.19 6.43
N PRO A 74 10.88 -4.67 5.73
CA PRO A 74 10.43 -4.06 4.48
C PRO A 74 10.07 -2.59 4.63
N MET A 75 9.35 -2.24 5.70
CA MET A 75 8.99 -0.86 6.00
C MET A 75 10.23 0.01 6.27
N ILE A 76 11.19 -0.50 7.06
CA ILE A 76 12.43 0.24 7.38
C ILE A 76 13.24 0.48 6.12
N GLU A 77 13.41 -0.53 5.25
CA GLU A 77 14.13 -0.38 3.98
C GLU A 77 13.42 0.60 3.04
N MET A 78 12.09 0.54 2.96
CA MET A 78 11.30 1.50 2.19
C MET A 78 11.49 2.94 2.70
N MET A 79 11.40 3.16 4.02
CA MET A 79 11.62 4.50 4.61
C MET A 79 13.05 5.00 4.35
N SER A 80 14.03 4.10 4.47
CA SER A 80 15.42 4.41 4.13
C SER A 80 15.56 4.79 2.66
N TRP A 81 14.90 4.08 1.77
CA TRP A 81 14.88 4.37 0.34
C TRP A 81 14.28 5.74 0.03
N ILE A 82 13.13 6.08 0.62
CA ILE A 82 12.51 7.40 0.49
C ILE A 82 13.49 8.49 0.91
N PHE A 83 14.11 8.33 2.08
CA PHE A 83 15.08 9.31 2.59
C PHE A 83 16.30 9.43 1.68
N LEU A 84 16.86 8.30 1.24
CA LEU A 84 18.04 8.31 0.36
C LEU A 84 17.75 8.93 -1.01
N ARG A 85 16.55 8.76 -1.55
CA ARG A 85 16.11 9.45 -2.78
C ARG A 85 16.04 10.96 -2.56
N ALA A 86 15.43 11.39 -1.47
CA ALA A 86 15.31 12.82 -1.16
C ALA A 86 16.67 13.51 -0.98
N VAL A 87 17.67 12.80 -0.43
CA VAL A 87 19.00 13.37 -0.14
C VAL A 87 19.97 13.22 -1.31
N TYR A 88 19.97 12.08 -1.97
CA TYR A 88 21.01 11.70 -2.96
C TYR A 88 20.45 11.47 -4.36
N GLY A 89 19.14 11.43 -4.54
CA GLY A 89 18.50 11.23 -5.84
C GLY A 89 18.65 12.44 -6.75
N SER A 90 18.63 12.21 -8.05
CA SER A 90 18.71 13.26 -9.07
C SER A 90 17.36 13.77 -9.55
N ASN A 91 16.29 13.02 -9.27
CA ASN A 91 14.94 13.28 -9.77
C ASN A 91 14.09 14.04 -8.73
N HIS A 92 14.51 15.27 -8.40
CA HIS A 92 13.94 16.06 -7.31
C HIS A 92 12.43 16.35 -7.46
N LEU A 93 11.97 16.67 -8.69
CA LEU A 93 10.54 16.92 -8.93
C LEU A 93 9.71 15.66 -8.66
N ARG A 94 10.22 14.49 -9.07
CA ARG A 94 9.55 13.21 -8.76
C ARG A 94 9.47 12.97 -7.26
N GLU A 95 10.51 13.28 -6.50
CA GLU A 95 10.50 13.10 -5.04
C GLU A 95 9.50 14.02 -4.35
N VAL A 96 9.44 15.30 -4.74
CA VAL A 96 8.46 16.25 -4.21
C VAL A 96 7.03 15.81 -4.55
N SER A 97 6.79 15.36 -5.80
CA SER A 97 5.49 14.84 -6.20
C SER A 97 5.13 13.55 -5.47
N SER A 98 6.11 12.65 -5.27
CA SER A 98 5.90 11.42 -4.49
C SER A 98 5.54 11.73 -3.04
N ASP A 99 6.18 12.71 -2.42
CA ASP A 99 5.86 13.12 -1.06
C ASP A 99 4.44 13.67 -0.96
N PHE A 100 4.05 14.52 -1.91
CA PHE A 100 2.69 15.03 -2.01
C PHE A 100 1.67 13.89 -2.11
N PHE A 101 1.84 12.95 -3.03
CA PHE A 101 0.90 11.85 -3.23
C PHE A 101 0.92 10.82 -2.09
N ARG A 102 2.04 10.61 -1.43
CA ARG A 102 2.12 9.78 -0.22
C ARG A 102 1.26 10.33 0.91
N ASN A 103 1.25 11.65 1.09
CA ASN A 103 0.39 12.32 2.05
C ASN A 103 -1.08 12.32 1.59
N HIS A 104 -1.33 12.52 0.29
CA HIS A 104 -2.67 12.54 -0.28
C HIS A 104 -3.37 11.18 -0.16
N PHE A 105 -2.72 10.08 -0.51
CA PHE A 105 -3.26 8.72 -0.43
C PHE A 105 -2.97 7.98 0.88
N SER A 106 -2.43 8.61 1.83
CA SER A 106 -2.15 8.27 3.23
C SER A 106 -2.53 6.84 3.69
N VAL A 107 -1.71 5.84 3.35
CA VAL A 107 -1.91 4.45 3.79
C VAL A 107 -1.12 4.19 5.07
N SER A 108 -1.80 3.83 6.18
CA SER A 108 -1.13 3.54 7.44
C SER A 108 -0.47 2.16 7.44
N VAL A 109 0.81 2.13 7.77
CA VAL A 109 1.63 0.90 7.89
C VAL A 109 1.30 0.06 9.14
N ASP A 110 0.55 0.62 10.09
CA ASP A 110 0.23 -0.07 11.35
C ASP A 110 -0.93 -1.06 11.21
N LYS A 111 -1.67 -1.01 10.10
CA LYS A 111 -2.83 -1.87 9.88
C LYS A 111 -2.44 -3.20 9.24
N GLY A 112 -2.41 -4.26 10.04
CA GLY A 112 -2.29 -5.65 9.60
C GLY A 112 -1.14 -5.93 8.62
N PRO A 113 -1.42 -6.48 7.42
CA PRO A 113 -0.41 -6.83 6.44
C PRO A 113 0.15 -5.62 5.66
N VAL A 114 -0.38 -4.42 5.83
CA VAL A 114 0.03 -3.22 5.06
C VAL A 114 1.53 -2.99 5.18
N LYS A 115 2.14 -3.24 6.33
CA LYS A 115 3.59 -3.08 6.56
C LYS A 115 4.50 -3.87 5.62
N VAL A 116 4.02 -4.96 5.01
CA VAL A 116 4.77 -5.71 3.99
C VAL A 116 4.33 -5.36 2.57
N LEU A 117 3.13 -4.78 2.42
CA LEU A 117 2.57 -4.35 1.15
C LEU A 117 2.99 -2.92 0.76
N VAL A 118 3.52 -2.15 1.72
CA VAL A 118 3.84 -0.74 1.53
C VAL A 118 5.05 -0.52 0.62
N VAL A 119 5.92 -1.53 0.45
CA VAL A 119 7.12 -1.43 -0.40
C VAL A 119 6.74 -1.30 -1.87
N ASP A 120 5.89 -2.18 -2.36
CA ASP A 120 5.44 -2.11 -3.75
C ASP A 120 4.41 -0.98 -3.96
N TRP A 121 3.60 -0.66 -2.94
CA TRP A 121 2.80 0.55 -2.92
C TRP A 121 3.64 1.81 -3.21
N GLU A 122 4.70 2.01 -2.44
CA GLU A 122 5.59 3.15 -2.63
C GLU A 122 6.30 3.11 -3.99
N ARG A 123 6.81 1.93 -4.37
CA ARG A 123 7.58 1.75 -5.60
C ARG A 123 6.72 1.91 -6.86
N GLU A 124 5.56 1.25 -6.90
CA GLU A 124 4.76 1.11 -8.11
C GLU A 124 3.72 2.21 -8.26
N ILE A 125 3.10 2.63 -7.15
CA ILE A 125 2.05 3.63 -7.18
C ILE A 125 2.64 5.01 -6.92
N ILE A 126 3.13 5.26 -5.71
CA ILE A 126 3.50 6.60 -5.29
C ILE A 126 4.66 7.14 -6.11
N HIS A 127 5.81 6.48 -6.08
CA HIS A 127 6.98 6.93 -6.83
C HIS A 127 6.89 6.62 -8.33
N GLY A 128 6.36 5.46 -8.68
CA GLY A 128 6.26 5.02 -10.08
C GLY A 128 5.38 5.94 -10.93
N GLN A 129 4.30 6.46 -10.36
CA GLN A 129 3.30 7.27 -11.08
C GLN A 129 3.31 8.76 -10.70
N ALA A 130 4.26 9.21 -9.87
CA ALA A 130 4.32 10.56 -9.32
C ALA A 130 4.28 11.70 -10.36
N LEU A 131 4.75 11.46 -11.58
CA LEU A 131 4.73 12.40 -12.71
C LEU A 131 3.82 11.92 -13.86
N GLY A 132 2.94 10.95 -13.58
CA GLY A 132 2.01 10.36 -14.53
C GLY A 132 0.64 11.02 -14.55
N ASN A 133 -0.35 10.29 -15.06
CA ASN A 133 -1.74 10.72 -15.07
C ASN A 133 -2.39 10.44 -13.71
N PHE A 134 -3.04 11.43 -13.12
CA PHE A 134 -3.71 11.32 -11.83
C PHE A 134 -4.84 10.27 -11.83
N GLY A 135 -5.63 10.18 -12.91
CA GLY A 135 -6.70 9.19 -13.02
C GLY A 135 -6.17 7.75 -13.01
N ASP A 136 -5.05 7.50 -13.72
CA ASP A 136 -4.40 6.19 -13.72
C ASP A 136 -3.84 5.85 -12.34
N MET A 137 -3.24 6.83 -11.65
CA MET A 137 -2.73 6.68 -10.29
C MET A 137 -3.86 6.39 -9.30
N LEU A 138 -4.98 7.10 -9.40
CA LEU A 138 -6.16 6.89 -8.57
C LEU A 138 -6.73 5.48 -8.75
N GLU A 139 -6.85 5.02 -10.00
CA GLU A 139 -7.31 3.67 -10.31
C GLU A 139 -6.34 2.59 -9.78
N ALA A 140 -5.05 2.79 -9.96
CA ALA A 140 -4.01 1.90 -9.43
C ALA A 140 -4.04 1.85 -7.90
N THR A 141 -4.23 3.00 -7.25
CA THR A 141 -4.42 3.14 -5.81
C THR A 141 -5.61 2.30 -5.33
N ALA A 142 -6.76 2.43 -5.98
CA ALA A 142 -7.98 1.71 -5.62
C ALA A 142 -7.83 0.19 -5.68
N LYS A 143 -7.01 -0.31 -6.60
CA LYS A 143 -6.79 -1.75 -6.83
C LYS A 143 -5.65 -2.33 -6.01
N HIS A 144 -4.81 -1.48 -5.42
CA HIS A 144 -3.62 -1.96 -4.71
C HIS A 144 -3.97 -2.64 -3.38
N PRO A 145 -3.39 -3.81 -3.06
CA PRO A 145 -3.69 -4.54 -1.82
C PRO A 145 -3.48 -3.72 -0.55
N ALA A 146 -2.49 -2.83 -0.50
CA ALA A 146 -2.25 -1.97 0.66
C ALA A 146 -3.49 -1.09 0.97
N MET A 147 -4.08 -0.46 -0.05
CA MET A 147 -5.29 0.36 0.08
C MET A 147 -6.52 -0.51 0.40
N LEU A 148 -6.66 -1.66 -0.28
CA LEU A 148 -7.76 -2.60 -0.02
C LEU A 148 -7.79 -3.05 1.44
N HIS A 149 -6.64 -3.35 2.03
CA HIS A 149 -6.51 -3.69 3.44
C HIS A 149 -6.67 -2.47 4.35
N TYR A 150 -6.13 -1.32 3.98
CA TYR A 150 -6.17 -0.11 4.80
C TYR A 150 -7.60 0.37 5.04
N LEU A 151 -8.43 0.40 4.00
CA LEU A 151 -9.82 0.85 4.07
C LEU A 151 -10.84 -0.30 4.18
N ASP A 152 -10.39 -1.53 4.45
CA ASP A 152 -11.24 -2.73 4.58
C ASP A 152 -12.09 -3.02 3.33
N ASN A 153 -11.70 -2.49 2.16
CA ASN A 153 -12.44 -2.70 0.92
C ASN A 153 -12.38 -4.17 0.45
N GLU A 154 -11.36 -4.93 0.89
CA GLU A 154 -11.29 -6.38 0.69
C GLU A 154 -12.47 -7.14 1.31
N LEU A 155 -13.13 -6.55 2.31
CA LEU A 155 -14.32 -7.09 2.96
C LEU A 155 -15.60 -6.83 2.17
N SER A 156 -15.55 -5.98 1.15
CA SER A 156 -16.67 -5.72 0.26
C SER A 156 -17.21 -7.01 -0.35
N ARG A 157 -18.51 -7.15 -0.33
CA ARG A 157 -19.23 -8.30 -0.90
C ARG A 157 -20.39 -7.80 -1.74
N LYS A 158 -20.73 -8.54 -2.77
CA LYS A 158 -22.00 -8.32 -3.45
C LYS A 158 -23.14 -8.51 -2.44
N PRO A 159 -24.11 -7.58 -2.35
CA PRO A 159 -25.27 -7.77 -1.51
C PRO A 159 -25.97 -9.10 -1.83
N ALA A 160 -26.31 -9.85 -0.81
CA ALA A 160 -26.96 -11.15 -0.99
C ALA A 160 -28.40 -10.95 -1.48
N THR A 161 -28.77 -11.68 -2.52
CA THR A 161 -30.14 -11.70 -3.02
C THR A 161 -31.06 -12.42 -2.03
N ALA A 162 -32.37 -12.12 -2.07
CA ALA A 162 -33.35 -12.82 -1.24
C ALA A 162 -33.32 -14.35 -1.40
N ALA A 163 -33.02 -14.83 -2.62
CA ALA A 163 -32.89 -16.25 -2.89
C ALA A 163 -31.67 -16.87 -2.21
N GLU A 164 -30.53 -16.16 -2.19
CA GLU A 164 -29.30 -16.59 -1.52
C GLU A 164 -29.48 -16.61 0.00
N LEU A 165 -30.13 -15.58 0.58
CA LEU A 165 -30.45 -15.52 2.00
C LEU A 165 -31.37 -16.68 2.41
N LYS A 166 -32.39 -16.99 1.60
CA LYS A 166 -33.28 -18.15 1.84
C LYS A 166 -32.53 -19.47 1.80
N LYS A 167 -31.63 -19.67 0.82
CA LYS A 167 -30.76 -20.85 0.75
C LYS A 167 -29.82 -20.94 1.96
N LEU A 168 -29.26 -19.84 2.41
CA LEU A 168 -28.42 -19.78 3.60
C LEU A 168 -29.20 -20.22 4.84
N ALA A 169 -30.40 -19.65 5.06
CA ALA A 169 -31.27 -20.02 6.18
C ALA A 169 -31.54 -21.53 6.22
N MET A 170 -31.94 -22.11 5.10
CA MET A 170 -32.20 -23.54 4.99
C MET A 170 -30.95 -24.37 5.32
N ARG A 171 -29.79 -23.99 4.78
CA ARG A 171 -28.50 -24.69 5.01
C ARG A 171 -28.10 -24.66 6.49
N VAL A 172 -28.18 -23.48 7.13
CA VAL A 172 -27.83 -23.34 8.54
C VAL A 172 -28.78 -24.13 9.41
N ARG A 173 -30.10 -24.03 9.17
CA ARG A 173 -31.11 -24.79 9.90
C ARG A 173 -30.93 -26.30 9.80
N ARG A 174 -30.60 -26.81 8.59
CA ARG A 174 -30.27 -28.25 8.39
C ARG A 174 -29.04 -28.69 9.17
N ARG A 175 -28.02 -27.82 9.29
CA ARG A 175 -26.76 -28.15 9.97
C ARG A 175 -26.84 -28.04 11.48
N THR A 176 -27.59 -27.07 12.00
CA THR A 176 -27.59 -26.72 13.44
C THR A 176 -28.89 -27.13 14.15
N GLY A 177 -29.97 -27.42 13.42
CA GLY A 177 -31.30 -27.64 13.98
C GLY A 177 -31.97 -26.37 14.56
N SER A 178 -31.25 -25.22 14.60
CA SER A 178 -31.74 -23.99 15.25
C SER A 178 -32.21 -22.99 14.20
N LYS A 179 -33.44 -22.44 14.47
CA LYS A 179 -34.01 -21.37 13.68
C LYS A 179 -33.38 -20.03 14.02
N GLU A 180 -33.07 -19.78 15.29
CA GLU A 180 -32.44 -18.56 15.78
C GLU A 180 -31.08 -18.36 15.16
N ARG A 181 -30.25 -19.42 15.10
CA ARG A 181 -28.94 -19.37 14.43
C ARG A 181 -29.05 -19.13 12.93
N ALA A 182 -30.10 -19.62 12.29
CA ALA A 182 -30.34 -19.38 10.87
C ALA A 182 -30.73 -17.91 10.63
N GLU A 183 -31.57 -17.33 11.47
CA GLU A 183 -31.98 -15.93 11.41
C GLU A 183 -30.79 -15.00 11.67
N GLU A 184 -29.98 -15.27 12.69
CA GLU A 184 -28.75 -14.52 12.98
C GLU A 184 -27.79 -14.51 11.80
N GLN A 185 -27.54 -15.68 11.18
CA GLN A 185 -26.65 -15.79 10.03
C GLN A 185 -27.21 -15.10 8.78
N VAL A 186 -28.52 -15.08 8.61
CA VAL A 186 -29.20 -14.35 7.53
C VAL A 186 -29.09 -12.84 7.77
N ASP A 187 -29.27 -12.37 9.00
CA ASP A 187 -29.12 -10.95 9.34
C ASP A 187 -27.69 -10.46 9.06
N ILE A 188 -26.67 -11.19 9.55
CA ILE A 188 -25.27 -10.91 9.26
C ILE A 188 -25.01 -10.91 7.75
N ALA A 189 -25.59 -11.84 6.99
CA ALA A 189 -25.39 -11.91 5.54
C ALA A 189 -26.14 -10.80 4.79
N SER A 190 -27.27 -10.34 5.28
CA SER A 190 -28.06 -9.25 4.69
C SER A 190 -27.39 -7.89 4.84
N GLN A 191 -26.63 -7.71 5.92
CA GLN A 191 -25.86 -6.50 6.20
C GLN A 191 -24.54 -6.45 5.40
N ARG A 192 -24.13 -7.55 4.74
CA ARG A 192 -22.95 -7.56 3.89
C ARG A 192 -23.24 -6.80 2.60
N GLY A 193 -22.36 -5.86 2.30
CA GLY A 193 -22.46 -5.01 1.10
C GLY A 193 -21.09 -4.51 0.67
N VAL A 194 -21.11 -3.47 -0.13
CA VAL A 194 -19.91 -2.71 -0.47
C VAL A 194 -19.46 -1.94 0.78
N ASN A 195 -18.18 -1.99 1.08
CA ASN A 195 -17.63 -1.20 2.17
C ASN A 195 -17.67 0.29 1.77
N GLU A 196 -18.46 1.06 2.52
CA GLU A 196 -18.65 2.49 2.25
C GLU A 196 -17.42 3.34 2.59
N ASN A 197 -16.53 2.82 3.43
CA ASN A 197 -15.35 3.55 3.88
C ASN A 197 -14.46 4.00 2.72
N TYR A 198 -14.15 3.07 1.79
CA TYR A 198 -13.38 3.42 0.60
C TYR A 198 -14.11 4.44 -0.29
N ALA A 199 -15.42 4.27 -0.49
CA ALA A 199 -16.20 5.20 -1.30
C ALA A 199 -16.20 6.62 -0.71
N ARG A 200 -16.27 6.72 0.62
CA ARG A 200 -16.19 7.99 1.33
C ARG A 200 -14.81 8.63 1.18
N GLU A 201 -13.75 7.87 1.45
CA GLU A 201 -12.38 8.38 1.29
C GLU A 201 -12.09 8.82 -0.14
N LEU A 202 -12.61 8.09 -1.12
CA LEU A 202 -12.49 8.46 -2.53
C LEU A 202 -13.11 9.84 -2.81
N LEU A 203 -14.33 10.07 -2.31
CA LEU A 203 -15.09 11.30 -2.56
C LEU A 203 -14.66 12.50 -1.71
N GLU A 204 -14.14 12.25 -0.51
CA GLU A 204 -13.82 13.30 0.45
C GLU A 204 -12.33 13.69 0.45
N LEU A 205 -11.43 12.74 0.20
CA LEU A 205 -10.00 12.94 0.38
C LEU A 205 -9.15 12.68 -0.87
N HIS A 206 -9.58 11.76 -1.76
CA HIS A 206 -8.75 11.35 -2.90
C HIS A 206 -9.09 12.05 -4.21
N THR A 207 -10.19 12.77 -4.27
CA THR A 207 -10.63 13.59 -5.41
C THR A 207 -10.96 15.00 -4.96
#